data_eef195efeb4d3eb66a8e018b9888961a
#
_entry.id   eef195efeb4d3eb66a8e018b9888961a
#
_cell.length_a   1.000
_cell.length_b   1.000
_cell.length_c   1.000
_cell.angle_alpha   90.00
_cell.angle_beta   90.00
_cell.angle_gamma   90.00
#
_symmetry.space_group_name_H-M   'P 1'
#
loop_
_entity.id
_entity.type
_entity.pdbx_description
1 polymer ?
#
loop_
_entity_poly.entity_id
_entity_poly.type
_entity_poly.pdbx_seq_one_letter_code
_entity_poly.pdbx_strand_id
1 'polypeptide(L)'
;AQELMAKYNIELDQLDDKKETREIVKEVYHQSGKHEMKKWKIGLSQIIAQNFRCKAYTVNRQDVVFYGYKEDAKIALQVFTYLYETGNKLAVRYYNKCKKEGRETRGVMNTYLIGFRDGAAEVLEKRVQH
;
A
#
# COMPACT_ATOMS: atom_id res chain seq x y z
N ALA A 1 -5.13 -39.76 17.18
CA ALA A 1 -5.21 -38.30 17.35
C ALA A 1 -3.82 -37.68 17.50
N GLN A 2 -2.92 -38.30 18.28
CA GLN A 2 -1.55 -37.81 18.46
C GLN A 2 -0.72 -37.91 17.17
N GLU A 3 -0.92 -38.97 16.40
CA GLU A 3 -0.21 -39.17 15.12
C GLU A 3 -0.59 -38.13 14.09
N LEU A 4 -1.89 -37.76 14.03
CA LEU A 4 -2.37 -36.69 13.16
C LEU A 4 -1.84 -35.32 13.57
N MET A 5 -1.76 -35.05 14.87
CA MET A 5 -1.22 -33.79 15.37
C MET A 5 0.27 -33.68 15.11
N ALA A 6 1.02 -34.78 15.27
CA ALA A 6 2.44 -34.80 14.98
C ALA A 6 2.71 -34.58 13.50
N LYS A 7 1.91 -35.20 12.63
CA LYS A 7 2.00 -35.01 11.16
C LYS A 7 1.66 -33.57 10.78
N TYR A 8 0.61 -33.01 11.37
CA TYR A 8 0.18 -31.64 11.12
C TYR A 8 1.26 -30.64 11.56
N ASN A 9 1.87 -30.86 12.72
CA ASN A 9 2.96 -30.00 13.20
C ASN A 9 4.18 -30.08 12.30
N ILE A 10 4.51 -31.24 11.76
CA ILE A 10 5.62 -31.42 10.81
C ILE A 10 5.31 -30.64 9.53
N GLU A 11 4.08 -30.69 9.03
CA GLU A 11 3.67 -29.95 7.83
C GLU A 11 3.72 -28.45 8.08
N LEU A 12 3.32 -27.97 9.26
CA LEU A 12 3.44 -26.57 9.65
C LEU A 12 4.90 -26.14 9.72
N ASP A 13 5.77 -26.94 10.30
CA ASP A 13 7.20 -26.66 10.38
C ASP A 13 7.82 -26.57 8.98
N GLN A 14 7.41 -27.46 8.07
CA GLN A 14 7.88 -27.43 6.68
C GLN A 14 7.39 -26.18 5.96
N LEU A 15 6.16 -25.73 6.24
CA LEU A 15 5.62 -24.49 5.70
C LEU A 15 6.38 -23.29 6.24
N ASP A 16 6.71 -23.28 7.53
CA ASP A 16 7.49 -22.23 8.15
C ASP A 16 8.91 -22.20 7.59
N ASP A 17 9.53 -23.35 7.40
CA ASP A 17 10.85 -23.47 6.76
C ASP A 17 10.82 -22.94 5.33
N LYS A 18 9.75 -23.21 4.58
CA LYS A 18 9.56 -22.65 3.23
C LYS A 18 9.39 -21.14 3.29
N LYS A 19 8.70 -20.62 4.30
CA LYS A 19 8.58 -19.18 4.52
C LYS A 19 9.92 -18.56 4.85
N GLU A 20 10.73 -19.20 5.67
CA GLU A 20 12.07 -18.74 6.03
C GLU A 20 13.02 -18.75 4.83
N THR A 21 12.82 -19.67 3.88
CA THR A 21 13.61 -19.75 2.67
C THR A 21 13.06 -18.89 1.53
N ARG A 22 11.91 -18.22 1.73
CA ARG A 22 11.35 -17.31 0.73
C ARG A 22 12.27 -16.13 0.49
N GLU A 23 12.39 -15.81 -0.77
CA GLU A 23 13.19 -14.68 -1.20
C GLU A 23 12.61 -13.36 -0.69
N ILE A 24 13.48 -12.56 -0.08
CA ILE A 24 13.14 -11.19 0.29
C ILE A 24 13.51 -10.31 -0.88
N VAL A 25 12.53 -9.53 -1.36
CA VAL A 25 12.69 -8.71 -2.54
C VAL A 25 12.30 -7.26 -2.28
N LYS A 26 12.70 -6.40 -3.19
CA LYS A 26 12.27 -5.00 -3.24
C LYS A 26 11.40 -4.82 -4.48
N GLU A 27 10.17 -4.38 -4.28
CA GLU A 27 9.27 -4.00 -5.37
C GLU A 27 9.12 -2.49 -5.37
N VAL A 28 9.29 -1.87 -6.52
CA VAL A 28 9.43 -0.42 -6.60
C VAL A 28 8.31 0.18 -7.45
N TYR A 29 7.66 1.20 -6.91
CA TYR A 29 6.78 2.07 -7.67
C TYR A 29 7.62 3.22 -8.22
N HIS A 30 7.81 3.26 -9.52
CA HIS A 30 8.57 4.30 -10.20
C HIS A 30 7.66 5.46 -10.57
N GLN A 31 7.99 6.64 -10.05
CA GLN A 31 7.27 7.86 -10.39
C GLN A 31 7.85 8.42 -11.68
N SER A 32 7.02 8.55 -12.73
CA SER A 32 7.44 9.19 -13.97
C SER A 32 7.47 10.71 -13.80
N GLY A 33 8.54 11.33 -14.29
CA GLY A 33 8.74 12.78 -14.21
C GLY A 33 9.21 13.26 -12.83
N LYS A 34 9.37 14.57 -12.72
CA LYS A 34 9.78 15.20 -11.46
C LYS A 34 8.53 15.63 -10.68
N HIS A 35 8.15 14.82 -9.72
CA HIS A 35 7.03 15.15 -8.82
C HIS A 35 7.53 15.19 -7.39
N GLU A 36 7.07 16.18 -6.64
CA GLU A 36 7.37 16.28 -5.23
C GLU A 36 6.68 15.15 -4.47
N MET A 37 7.41 14.53 -3.53
CA MET A 37 6.85 13.49 -2.69
C MET A 37 5.86 14.09 -1.69
N LYS A 38 4.58 13.83 -1.88
CA LYS A 38 3.51 14.36 -1.03
C LYS A 38 3.30 13.46 0.20
N LYS A 39 2.89 14.08 1.30
CA LYS A 39 2.67 13.37 2.56
C LYS A 39 1.63 12.25 2.45
N TRP A 40 0.57 12.45 1.66
CA TRP A 40 -0.46 11.42 1.51
C TRP A 40 0.09 10.16 0.82
N LYS A 41 1.01 10.32 -0.12
CA LYS A 41 1.67 9.22 -0.81
C LYS A 41 2.52 8.41 0.17
N ILE A 42 3.30 9.09 0.99
CA ILE A 42 4.11 8.45 2.03
C ILE A 42 3.21 7.73 3.03
N GLY A 43 2.16 8.41 3.51
CA GLY A 43 1.19 7.83 4.44
C GLY A 43 0.51 6.59 3.88
N LEU A 44 0.08 6.64 2.62
CA LEU A 44 -0.53 5.50 1.94
C LEU A 44 0.43 4.32 1.87
N SER A 45 1.69 4.55 1.51
CA SER A 45 2.69 3.49 1.42
C SER A 45 2.93 2.81 2.77
N GLN A 46 2.97 3.58 3.86
CA GLN A 46 3.15 3.02 5.20
C GLN A 46 1.95 2.18 5.65
N ILE A 47 0.75 2.65 5.37
CA ILE A 47 -0.49 1.92 5.69
C ILE A 47 -0.51 0.58 4.95
N ILE A 48 -0.20 0.58 3.67
CA ILE A 48 -0.17 -0.63 2.85
C ILE A 48 0.91 -1.59 3.35
N ALA A 49 2.12 -1.08 3.62
CA ALA A 49 3.22 -1.90 4.12
C ALA A 49 2.84 -2.62 5.42
N GLN A 50 2.22 -1.91 6.36
CA GLN A 50 1.78 -2.49 7.63
C GLN A 50 0.75 -3.60 7.43
N ASN A 51 -0.18 -3.42 6.50
CA ASN A 51 -1.26 -4.38 6.26
C ASN A 51 -0.82 -5.59 5.44
N PHE A 52 0.27 -5.51 4.71
CA PHE A 52 0.78 -6.60 3.88
C PHE A 52 2.15 -7.12 4.34
N ARG A 53 2.49 -6.88 5.59
CA ARG A 53 3.72 -7.42 6.23
C ARG A 53 5.01 -7.02 5.52
N CYS A 54 5.04 -5.80 4.99
CA CYS A 54 6.21 -5.24 4.32
C CYS A 54 6.72 -4.02 5.07
N LYS A 55 7.88 -3.56 4.65
CA LYS A 55 8.38 -2.24 4.99
C LYS A 55 8.38 -1.39 3.73
N ALA A 56 8.08 -0.11 3.89
CA ALA A 56 8.09 0.84 2.78
C ALA A 56 9.04 1.98 3.07
N TYR A 57 9.76 2.41 2.06
CA TYR A 57 10.61 3.60 2.13
C TYR A 57 10.64 4.28 0.77
N THR A 58 11.13 5.51 0.75
CA THR A 58 11.19 6.31 -0.47
C THR A 58 12.63 6.47 -0.93
N VAL A 59 12.81 6.54 -2.26
CA VAL A 59 14.12 6.75 -2.88
C VAL A 59 14.03 8.01 -3.73
N ASN A 60 15.02 8.91 -3.54
CA ASN A 60 15.15 10.16 -4.30
C ASN A 60 13.88 11.03 -4.26
N ARG A 61 13.08 10.89 -3.21
CA ARG A 61 11.81 11.62 -3.03
C ARG A 61 10.81 11.41 -4.17
N GLN A 62 10.93 10.31 -4.90
CA GLN A 62 10.05 10.02 -6.04
C GLN A 62 9.50 8.60 -5.99
N ASP A 63 10.37 7.63 -5.82
CA ASP A 63 10.01 6.23 -5.88
C ASP A 63 9.64 5.70 -4.51
N VAL A 64 8.70 4.76 -4.47
CA VAL A 64 8.30 4.04 -3.27
C VAL A 64 8.76 2.60 -3.39
N VAL A 65 9.48 2.11 -2.39
CA VAL A 65 10.00 0.75 -2.37
C VAL A 65 9.27 -0.03 -1.28
N PHE A 66 8.73 -1.20 -1.65
CA PHE A 66 8.18 -2.17 -0.71
C PHE A 66 9.18 -3.32 -0.55
N TYR A 67 9.56 -3.56 0.68
CA TYR A 67 10.58 -4.54 1.04
C TYR A 67 9.94 -5.63 1.91
N GLY A 68 10.06 -6.87 1.49
CA GLY A 68 9.51 -8.00 2.22
C GLY A 68 9.58 -9.28 1.41
N TYR A 69 8.86 -10.30 1.85
CA TYR A 69 8.76 -11.53 1.09
C TYR A 69 8.14 -11.25 -0.28
N LYS A 70 8.60 -11.96 -1.30
CA LYS A 70 8.26 -11.73 -2.70
C LYS A 70 6.76 -11.57 -2.94
N GLU A 71 5.95 -12.47 -2.40
CA GLU A 71 4.49 -12.42 -2.58
C GLU A 71 3.88 -11.20 -1.91
N ASP A 72 4.32 -10.92 -0.69
CA ASP A 72 3.81 -9.78 0.09
C ASP A 72 4.19 -8.45 -0.56
N ALA A 73 5.44 -8.32 -0.99
CA ALA A 73 5.93 -7.12 -1.65
C ALA A 73 5.22 -6.87 -2.97
N LYS A 74 4.97 -7.91 -3.76
CA LYS A 74 4.23 -7.79 -5.03
C LYS A 74 2.80 -7.32 -4.81
N ILE A 75 2.11 -7.90 -3.84
CA ILE A 75 0.74 -7.51 -3.51
C ILE A 75 0.72 -6.06 -3.01
N ALA A 76 1.66 -5.71 -2.12
CA ALA A 76 1.76 -4.34 -1.62
C ALA A 76 1.93 -3.33 -2.76
N LEU A 77 2.82 -3.62 -3.71
CA LEU A 77 3.03 -2.76 -4.87
C LEU A 77 1.76 -2.63 -5.72
N GLN A 78 1.06 -3.74 -5.97
CA GLN A 78 -0.17 -3.74 -6.77
C GLN A 78 -1.26 -2.91 -6.09
N VAL A 79 -1.46 -3.08 -4.80
CA VAL A 79 -2.46 -2.32 -4.03
C VAL A 79 -2.08 -0.85 -4.00
N PHE A 80 -0.81 -0.54 -3.75
CA PHE A 80 -0.34 0.85 -3.75
C PHE A 80 -0.56 1.52 -5.10
N THR A 81 -0.17 0.85 -6.19
CA THR A 81 -0.33 1.38 -7.55
C THR A 81 -1.78 1.71 -7.85
N TYR A 82 -2.67 0.76 -7.55
CA TYR A 82 -4.10 0.94 -7.76
C TYR A 82 -4.66 2.10 -6.95
N LEU A 83 -4.40 2.13 -5.66
CA LEU A 83 -4.95 3.16 -4.77
C LEU A 83 -4.35 4.54 -5.06
N TYR A 84 -3.06 4.60 -5.33
CA TYR A 84 -2.38 5.86 -5.65
C TYR A 84 -2.93 6.46 -6.93
N GLU A 85 -3.02 5.68 -8.00
CA GLU A 85 -3.52 6.15 -9.29
C GLU A 85 -5.00 6.48 -9.25
N THR A 86 -5.80 5.63 -8.58
CA THR A 86 -7.24 5.88 -8.41
C THR A 86 -7.49 7.14 -7.60
N GLY A 87 -6.77 7.30 -6.48
CA GLY A 87 -6.90 8.49 -5.64
C GLY A 87 -6.59 9.78 -6.40
N ASN A 88 -5.52 9.77 -7.17
CA ASN A 88 -5.15 10.93 -7.99
C ASN A 88 -6.22 11.27 -9.04
N LYS A 89 -6.76 10.27 -9.73
CA LYS A 89 -7.84 10.47 -10.70
C LYS A 89 -9.08 11.07 -10.06
N LEU A 90 -9.48 10.53 -8.92
CA LEU A 90 -10.66 11.02 -8.20
C LEU A 90 -10.44 12.43 -7.66
N ALA A 91 -9.23 12.73 -7.19
CA ALA A 91 -8.89 14.07 -6.71
C ALA A 91 -8.97 15.11 -7.82
N VAL A 92 -8.48 14.77 -9.03
CA VAL A 92 -8.57 15.65 -10.20
C VAL A 92 -10.03 15.88 -10.58
N ARG A 93 -10.85 14.85 -10.59
CA ARG A 93 -12.28 14.97 -10.87
C ARG A 93 -12.97 15.91 -9.87
N TYR A 94 -12.66 15.73 -8.61
CA TYR A 94 -13.24 16.57 -7.55
C TYR A 94 -12.78 18.02 -7.68
N TYR A 95 -11.51 18.23 -7.98
CA TYR A 95 -10.96 19.56 -8.24
C TYR A 95 -11.70 20.26 -9.40
N ASN A 96 -11.87 19.56 -10.50
CA ASN A 96 -12.55 20.10 -11.68
C ASN A 96 -14.03 20.41 -11.38
N LYS A 97 -14.68 19.58 -10.59
CA LYS A 97 -16.05 19.81 -10.14
C LYS A 97 -16.15 21.09 -9.31
N CYS A 98 -15.26 21.28 -8.34
CA CYS A 98 -15.22 22.49 -7.52
C CYS A 98 -14.97 23.74 -8.35
N LYS A 99 -14.07 23.67 -9.32
CA LYS A 99 -13.76 24.77 -10.23
C LYS A 99 -14.99 25.15 -11.07
N LYS A 100 -15.70 24.16 -11.58
CA LYS A 100 -16.92 24.34 -12.37
C LYS A 100 -18.03 25.00 -11.57
N GLU A 101 -18.14 24.67 -10.29
CA GLU A 101 -19.14 25.21 -9.37
C GLU A 101 -18.75 26.56 -8.78
N GLY A 102 -17.60 27.12 -9.16
CA GLY A 102 -17.11 28.41 -8.65
C GLY A 102 -16.61 28.34 -7.22
N ARG A 103 -16.34 27.15 -6.68
CA ARG A 103 -15.80 26.98 -5.34
C ARG A 103 -14.31 27.26 -5.31
N GLU A 104 -13.80 27.62 -4.14
CA GLU A 104 -12.37 27.76 -3.94
C GLU A 104 -11.69 26.41 -4.13
N THR A 105 -10.60 26.40 -4.93
CA THR A 105 -9.87 25.17 -5.27
C THR A 105 -8.54 25.02 -4.55
N ARG A 106 -8.14 26.01 -3.77
CA ARG A 106 -6.88 26.00 -3.05
C ARG A 106 -6.87 24.89 -1.97
N GLY A 107 -5.92 23.97 -2.07
CA GLY A 107 -5.79 22.88 -1.11
C GLY A 107 -6.83 21.77 -1.24
N VAL A 108 -7.75 21.86 -2.20
CA VAL A 108 -8.83 20.88 -2.38
C VAL A 108 -8.29 19.49 -2.67
N MET A 109 -7.33 19.38 -3.59
CA MET A 109 -6.77 18.08 -3.95
C MET A 109 -6.05 17.43 -2.77
N ASN A 110 -5.27 18.21 -2.04
CA ASN A 110 -4.54 17.67 -0.87
C ASN A 110 -5.51 17.18 0.22
N THR A 111 -6.53 17.97 0.53
CA THR A 111 -7.56 17.59 1.51
C THR A 111 -8.30 16.32 1.07
N TYR A 112 -8.67 16.24 -0.20
CA TYR A 112 -9.34 15.06 -0.77
C TYR A 112 -8.47 13.82 -0.63
N LEU A 113 -7.18 13.92 -0.99
CA LEU A 113 -6.26 12.79 -0.96
C LEU A 113 -5.95 12.33 0.46
N ILE A 114 -5.89 13.23 1.42
CA ILE A 114 -5.75 12.86 2.84
C ILE A 114 -6.97 12.06 3.29
N GLY A 115 -8.17 12.51 2.95
CA GLY A 115 -9.41 11.78 3.24
C GLY A 115 -9.46 10.42 2.54
N PHE A 116 -9.02 10.36 1.30
CA PHE A 116 -8.94 9.11 0.55
C PHE A 116 -7.98 8.11 1.23
N ARG A 117 -6.82 8.58 1.65
CA ARG A 117 -5.84 7.77 2.40
C ARG A 117 -6.45 7.23 3.68
N ASP A 118 -7.14 8.07 4.44
CA ASP A 118 -7.75 7.67 5.71
C ASP A 118 -8.86 6.65 5.49
N GLY A 119 -9.66 6.80 4.44
CA GLY A 119 -10.68 5.84 4.04
C GLY A 119 -10.08 4.49 3.63
N ALA A 120 -8.99 4.52 2.87
CA ALA A 120 -8.27 3.31 2.48
C ALA A 120 -7.70 2.59 3.71
N ALA A 121 -7.15 3.33 4.67
CA ALA A 121 -6.63 2.77 5.91
C ALA A 121 -7.72 2.04 6.68
N GLU A 122 -8.90 2.64 6.80
CA GLU A 122 -10.03 2.04 7.49
C GLU A 122 -10.46 0.72 6.84
N VAL A 123 -10.56 0.70 5.51
CA VAL A 123 -10.94 -0.52 4.76
C VAL A 123 -9.90 -1.62 4.95
N LEU A 124 -8.62 -1.30 4.86
CA LEU A 124 -7.54 -2.28 5.01
C LEU A 124 -7.47 -2.84 6.43
N GLU A 125 -7.65 -2.00 7.44
CA GLU A 125 -7.66 -2.43 8.85
C GLU A 125 -8.81 -3.39 9.13
N LYS A 126 -10.01 -3.12 8.62
CA LYS A 126 -11.16 -4.01 8.77
C LYS A 126 -10.91 -5.37 8.13
N ARG A 127 -10.22 -5.41 6.99
CA ARG A 127 -9.89 -6.66 6.30
C ARG A 127 -8.95 -7.53 7.12
N VAL A 128 -8.00 -6.92 7.84
CA VAL A 128 -7.00 -7.65 8.63
C VAL A 128 -7.58 -8.20 9.93
N GLN A 129 -8.64 -7.57 10.47
CA GLN A 129 -9.29 -8.01 11.72
C GLN A 129 -10.18 -9.25 11.54
N HIS A 130 -10.35 -9.73 10.34
CA HIS A 130 -11.02 -10.98 10.05
C HIS A 130 -9.98 -12.08 9.81
#